data_53e79852847f17db9afd36e3fd9e3506
#
_entry.id   53e79852847f17db9afd36e3fd9e3506
#
_cell.length_a   1.000
_cell.length_b   1.000
_cell.length_c   1.000
_cell.angle_alpha   90.00
_cell.angle_beta   90.00
_cell.angle_gamma   90.00
#
_symmetry.space_group_name_H-M   'P 1'
#
loop_
_entity.id
_entity.type
_entity.pdbx_description
1 polymer ?
#
loop_
_entity_poly.entity_id
_entity_poly.type
_entity_poly.pdbx_seq_one_letter_code
_entity_poly.pdbx_strand_id
1 'polypeptide(L)'
;MKSVQKISETTQDRILEMDLSAELKHGVVVSNLAYDVAKELGLGEKECYQLAIAGMLHDIGKLKLEGYINGQEQNPMVIEELKYVRMHSTLGYEILKDQGYSDYVLESILYHHENFDGSGYPSNRSGKDIPMGARILRVCDVYAALSMDRPYRKALENDEVLRLMIDEIKNFDMQVFLAFQRVIHKGGNYGIKKETSYRNEAVSYTHLTLPTR
;
A
#
# COMPACT_ATOMS: atom_id res chain seq x y z
N MET A 1 -12.29 41.98 10.57
CA MET A 1 -12.71 40.83 9.78
C MET A 1 -11.69 40.40 8.71
N LYS A 2 -10.35 40.48 8.97
CA LYS A 2 -9.28 40.07 8.01
C LYS A 2 -8.32 38.99 8.56
N SER A 3 -8.55 38.46 9.76
CA SER A 3 -7.63 37.50 10.40
C SER A 3 -8.11 36.03 10.41
N VAL A 4 -9.38 35.77 10.07
CA VAL A 4 -9.94 34.41 10.12
C VAL A 4 -9.72 33.64 8.81
N GLN A 5 -9.60 34.35 7.68
CA GLN A 5 -9.42 33.72 6.36
C GLN A 5 -8.01 33.15 6.11
N LYS A 6 -6.99 33.68 6.82
CA LYS A 6 -5.59 33.27 6.63
C LYS A 6 -5.21 31.98 7.42
N ILE A 7 -6.03 31.57 8.41
CA ILE A 7 -5.79 30.36 9.21
C ILE A 7 -6.33 29.12 8.52
N SER A 8 -7.34 29.25 7.64
CA SER A 8 -7.96 28.11 6.95
C SER A 8 -7.09 27.55 5.82
N GLU A 9 -6.44 28.40 5.03
CA GLU A 9 -5.59 27.97 3.91
C GLU A 9 -4.33 27.23 4.39
N THR A 10 -3.67 27.70 5.45
CA THR A 10 -2.45 27.07 5.96
C THR A 10 -2.70 25.71 6.66
N THR A 11 -3.91 25.47 7.16
CA THR A 11 -4.26 24.20 7.82
C THR A 11 -4.63 23.15 6.76
N GLN A 12 -5.30 23.54 5.70
CA GLN A 12 -5.69 22.68 4.60
C GLN A 12 -4.47 22.21 3.79
N ASP A 13 -3.55 23.12 3.49
CA ASP A 13 -2.28 22.79 2.82
C ASP A 13 -1.41 21.84 3.65
N ARG A 14 -1.39 21.99 4.98
CA ARG A 14 -0.66 21.08 5.88
C ARG A 14 -1.27 19.68 5.97
N ILE A 15 -2.58 19.57 5.89
CA ILE A 15 -3.28 18.26 5.91
C ILE A 15 -2.95 17.51 4.62
N LEU A 16 -3.01 18.17 3.47
CA LEU A 16 -2.66 17.57 2.16
C LEU A 16 -1.19 17.13 2.10
N GLU A 17 -0.26 17.96 2.55
CA GLU A 17 1.17 17.61 2.59
C GLU A 17 1.46 16.43 3.56
N MET A 18 0.79 16.37 4.70
CA MET A 18 0.95 15.26 5.66
C MET A 18 0.41 13.94 5.09
N ASP A 19 -0.73 13.95 4.41
CA ASP A 19 -1.33 12.75 3.84
C ASP A 19 -0.49 12.19 2.70
N LEU A 20 -0.03 13.01 1.77
CA LEU A 20 0.86 12.58 0.69
C LEU A 20 2.18 12.00 1.23
N SER A 21 2.78 12.62 2.25
CA SER A 21 4.00 12.09 2.87
C SER A 21 3.77 10.76 3.56
N ALA A 22 2.62 10.57 4.21
CA ALA A 22 2.24 9.31 4.85
C ALA A 22 2.00 8.21 3.81
N GLU A 23 1.29 8.49 2.72
CA GLU A 23 1.04 7.55 1.63
C GLU A 23 2.34 7.16 0.91
N LEU A 24 3.26 8.10 0.67
CA LEU A 24 4.58 7.79 0.09
C LEU A 24 5.40 6.87 1.02
N LYS A 25 5.43 7.15 2.33
CA LYS A 25 6.13 6.29 3.31
C LYS A 25 5.51 4.89 3.34
N HIS A 26 4.19 4.80 3.32
CA HIS A 26 3.47 3.54 3.24
C HIS A 26 3.85 2.76 1.98
N GLY A 27 3.80 3.40 0.82
CA GLY A 27 4.20 2.80 -0.46
C GLY A 27 5.63 2.27 -0.45
N VAL A 28 6.59 2.99 0.16
CA VAL A 28 7.98 2.53 0.32
C VAL A 28 8.05 1.27 1.17
N VAL A 29 7.33 1.20 2.29
CA VAL A 29 7.31 0.03 3.17
C VAL A 29 6.72 -1.17 2.43
N VAL A 30 5.57 -1.01 1.77
CA VAL A 30 4.91 -2.07 1.00
C VAL A 30 5.82 -2.54 -0.15
N SER A 31 6.48 -1.62 -0.86
CA SER A 31 7.41 -1.90 -1.96
C SER A 31 8.56 -2.82 -1.51
N ASN A 32 9.26 -2.44 -0.44
CA ASN A 32 10.38 -3.20 0.07
C ASN A 32 9.95 -4.58 0.59
N LEU A 33 8.84 -4.62 1.33
CA LEU A 33 8.32 -5.85 1.89
C LEU A 33 7.84 -6.82 0.79
N ALA A 34 7.14 -6.31 -0.23
CA ALA A 34 6.68 -7.11 -1.36
C ALA A 34 7.85 -7.72 -2.16
N TYR A 35 8.93 -6.96 -2.36
CA TYR A 35 10.17 -7.46 -2.97
C TYR A 35 10.75 -8.63 -2.17
N ASP A 36 10.91 -8.46 -0.85
CA ASP A 36 11.55 -9.47 -0.01
C ASP A 36 10.68 -10.72 0.16
N VAL A 37 9.35 -10.56 0.25
CA VAL A 37 8.41 -11.70 0.28
C VAL A 37 8.44 -12.46 -1.06
N ALA A 38 8.47 -11.75 -2.19
CA ALA A 38 8.59 -12.37 -3.50
C ALA A 38 9.89 -13.18 -3.64
N LYS A 39 11.00 -12.62 -3.17
CA LYS A 39 12.31 -13.30 -3.14
C LYS A 39 12.29 -14.53 -2.23
N GLU A 40 11.67 -14.43 -1.05
CA GLU A 40 11.51 -15.56 -0.12
C GLU A 40 10.64 -16.68 -0.70
N LEU A 41 9.68 -16.34 -1.57
CA LEU A 41 8.87 -17.30 -2.33
C LEU A 41 9.63 -17.92 -3.52
N GLY A 42 10.82 -17.43 -3.85
CA GLY A 42 11.62 -17.91 -4.97
C GLY A 42 11.15 -17.39 -6.34
N LEU A 43 10.44 -16.26 -6.39
CA LEU A 43 10.08 -15.62 -7.64
C LEU A 43 11.32 -15.08 -8.37
N GLY A 44 11.25 -14.95 -9.69
CA GLY A 44 12.32 -14.40 -10.49
C GLY A 44 12.62 -12.94 -10.16
N GLU A 45 13.86 -12.51 -10.39
CA GLU A 45 14.32 -11.15 -10.07
C GLU A 45 13.45 -10.08 -10.72
N LYS A 46 13.04 -10.30 -11.97
CA LYS A 46 12.13 -9.41 -12.70
C LYS A 46 10.79 -9.25 -11.98
N GLU A 47 10.21 -10.36 -11.50
CA GLU A 47 8.93 -10.34 -10.78
C GLU A 47 9.07 -9.64 -9.43
N CYS A 48 10.19 -9.85 -8.72
CA CYS A 48 10.47 -9.14 -7.47
C CYS A 48 10.50 -7.61 -7.67
N TYR A 49 11.20 -7.12 -8.70
CA TYR A 49 11.20 -5.69 -9.03
C TYR A 49 9.84 -5.16 -9.47
N GLN A 50 9.09 -5.93 -10.24
CA GLN A 50 7.73 -5.56 -10.63
C GLN A 50 6.81 -5.44 -9.41
N LEU A 51 6.96 -6.31 -8.42
CA LEU A 51 6.22 -6.24 -7.17
C LEU A 51 6.63 -5.05 -6.30
N ALA A 52 7.91 -4.69 -6.28
CA ALA A 52 8.35 -3.46 -5.63
C ALA A 52 7.68 -2.22 -6.26
N ILE A 53 7.61 -2.17 -7.58
CA ILE A 53 6.91 -1.09 -8.31
C ILE A 53 5.41 -1.10 -7.97
N ALA A 54 4.78 -2.27 -8.02
CA ALA A 54 3.36 -2.40 -7.71
C ALA A 54 3.07 -1.99 -6.25
N GLY A 55 3.92 -2.38 -5.29
CA GLY A 55 3.81 -1.97 -3.90
C GLY A 55 3.96 -0.47 -3.68
N MET A 56 4.84 0.19 -4.44
CA MET A 56 4.98 1.65 -4.38
C MET A 56 3.75 2.39 -4.91
N LEU A 57 3.07 1.82 -5.92
CA LEU A 57 2.01 2.48 -6.68
C LEU A 57 0.60 1.97 -6.35
N HIS A 58 0.44 0.97 -5.46
CA HIS A 58 -0.84 0.28 -5.25
C HIS A 58 -1.99 1.22 -4.88
N ASP A 59 -1.67 2.28 -4.15
CA ASP A 59 -2.61 3.27 -3.64
C ASP A 59 -2.73 4.55 -4.50
N ILE A 60 -2.07 4.61 -5.67
CA ILE A 60 -2.06 5.82 -6.51
C ILE A 60 -3.47 6.29 -6.91
N GLY A 61 -4.44 5.38 -6.95
CA GLY A 61 -5.83 5.70 -7.23
C GLY A 61 -6.49 6.61 -6.20
N LYS A 62 -5.96 6.67 -4.97
CA LYS A 62 -6.43 7.59 -3.91
C LYS A 62 -6.29 9.05 -4.32
N LEU A 63 -5.28 9.40 -5.13
CA LEU A 63 -5.11 10.77 -5.64
C LEU A 63 -6.30 11.26 -6.48
N LYS A 64 -7.01 10.36 -7.17
CA LYS A 64 -8.25 10.73 -7.87
C LYS A 64 -9.45 10.87 -6.94
N LEU A 65 -9.45 10.17 -5.80
CA LEU A 65 -10.55 10.23 -4.85
C LEU A 65 -10.59 11.55 -4.08
N GLU A 66 -9.45 12.18 -3.82
CA GLU A 66 -9.38 13.51 -3.16
C GLU A 66 -10.21 14.56 -3.90
N GLY A 67 -10.20 14.54 -5.24
CA GLY A 67 -11.02 15.44 -6.05
C GLY A 67 -12.55 15.19 -5.90
N TYR A 68 -12.96 13.99 -5.53
CA TYR A 68 -14.36 13.66 -5.30
C TYR A 68 -14.83 13.94 -3.87
N ILE A 69 -13.95 13.74 -2.89
CA ILE A 69 -14.25 13.96 -1.46
C ILE A 69 -14.30 15.48 -1.15
N ASN A 70 -13.37 16.26 -1.68
CA ASN A 70 -13.32 17.72 -1.48
C ASN A 70 -14.47 18.48 -2.17
N GLY A 71 -15.21 17.85 -3.08
CA GLY A 71 -16.40 18.44 -3.73
C GLY A 71 -17.71 18.24 -2.96
N GLN A 72 -17.73 17.50 -1.85
CA GLN A 72 -18.93 17.18 -1.08
C GLN A 72 -18.83 17.62 0.39
N GLU A 73 -18.63 18.90 0.60
CA GLU A 73 -18.38 19.50 1.93
C GLU A 73 -19.60 19.54 2.83
N GLN A 74 -20.49 18.66 3.02
CA GLN A 74 -21.48 18.87 4.10
C GLN A 74 -22.35 17.68 4.57
N ASN A 75 -21.99 16.41 4.29
CA ASN A 75 -22.81 15.34 4.87
C ASN A 75 -22.00 14.12 5.29
N PRO A 76 -22.08 13.64 6.54
CA PRO A 76 -21.37 12.44 6.99
C PRO A 76 -22.06 11.19 6.42
N MET A 77 -21.70 10.78 5.22
CA MET A 77 -22.17 9.52 4.63
C MET A 77 -21.05 8.47 4.65
N VAL A 78 -20.80 7.92 5.83
CA VAL A 78 -19.80 6.88 6.10
C VAL A 78 -19.88 5.69 5.13
N ILE A 79 -21.04 5.35 4.63
CA ILE A 79 -21.25 4.21 3.72
C ILE A 79 -20.82 4.54 2.28
N GLU A 80 -21.06 5.75 1.80
CA GLU A 80 -20.63 6.19 0.47
C GLU A 80 -19.11 6.41 0.45
N GLU A 81 -18.51 6.97 1.50
CA GLU A 81 -17.06 7.12 1.63
C GLU A 81 -16.33 5.77 1.54
N LEU A 82 -16.81 4.74 2.23
CA LEU A 82 -16.26 3.38 2.14
C LEU A 82 -16.38 2.80 0.72
N LYS A 83 -17.46 3.10 0.00
CA LYS A 83 -17.64 2.68 -1.39
C LYS A 83 -16.65 3.39 -2.31
N TYR A 84 -16.41 4.69 -2.10
CA TYR A 84 -15.41 5.45 -2.85
C TYR A 84 -13.98 4.95 -2.55
N VAL A 85 -13.65 4.71 -1.29
CA VAL A 85 -12.33 4.16 -0.92
C VAL A 85 -12.06 2.84 -1.65
N ARG A 86 -13.05 1.96 -1.79
CA ARG A 86 -12.90 0.70 -2.53
C ARG A 86 -12.62 0.86 -4.02
N MET A 87 -12.84 2.04 -4.59
CA MET A 87 -12.58 2.29 -6.02
C MET A 87 -11.10 2.57 -6.31
N HIS A 88 -10.25 2.86 -5.29
CA HIS A 88 -8.88 3.28 -5.56
C HIS A 88 -8.05 2.23 -6.31
N SER A 89 -8.27 0.93 -6.09
CA SER A 89 -7.56 -0.13 -6.81
C SER A 89 -7.90 -0.12 -8.30
N THR A 90 -9.18 0.04 -8.65
CA THR A 90 -9.64 0.19 -10.04
C THR A 90 -9.15 1.50 -10.66
N LEU A 91 -9.21 2.60 -9.93
CA LEU A 91 -8.70 3.90 -10.38
C LEU A 91 -7.18 3.89 -10.57
N GLY A 92 -6.45 3.19 -9.71
CA GLY A 92 -5.01 2.98 -9.86
C GLY A 92 -4.67 2.23 -11.14
N TYR A 93 -5.39 1.15 -11.42
CA TYR A 93 -5.27 0.43 -12.69
C TYR A 93 -5.55 1.35 -13.90
N GLU A 94 -6.64 2.13 -13.87
CA GLU A 94 -7.00 3.06 -14.95
C GLU A 94 -5.96 4.18 -15.17
N ILE A 95 -5.31 4.66 -14.11
CA ILE A 95 -4.22 5.64 -14.21
C ILE A 95 -2.99 5.05 -14.91
N LEU A 96 -2.68 3.78 -14.64
CA LEU A 96 -1.41 3.17 -15.01
C LEU A 96 -1.45 2.34 -16.29
N LYS A 97 -2.62 1.87 -16.75
CA LYS A 97 -2.78 0.92 -17.87
C LYS A 97 -2.12 1.36 -19.18
N ASP A 98 -2.07 2.66 -19.44
CA ASP A 98 -1.50 3.24 -20.66
C ASP A 98 -0.08 3.82 -20.43
N GLN A 99 0.54 3.53 -19.27
CA GLN A 99 1.85 4.07 -18.89
C GLN A 99 3.00 3.09 -19.11
N GLY A 100 2.78 1.99 -19.81
CA GLY A 100 3.81 1.01 -20.16
C GLY A 100 4.20 0.03 -19.05
N TYR A 101 3.42 -0.07 -17.98
CA TYR A 101 3.58 -1.11 -16.97
C TYR A 101 3.11 -2.47 -17.49
N SER A 102 3.71 -3.55 -16.99
CA SER A 102 3.30 -4.91 -17.36
C SER A 102 1.94 -5.28 -16.76
N ASP A 103 1.24 -6.22 -17.37
CA ASP A 103 -0.01 -6.78 -16.84
C ASP A 103 0.19 -7.31 -15.40
N TYR A 104 1.37 -7.88 -15.10
CA TYR A 104 1.70 -8.35 -13.77
C TYR A 104 1.64 -7.24 -12.70
N VAL A 105 2.18 -6.05 -13.00
CA VAL A 105 2.09 -4.86 -12.13
C VAL A 105 0.65 -4.37 -12.02
N LEU A 106 -0.01 -4.22 -13.17
CA LEU A 106 -1.37 -3.69 -13.26
C LEU A 106 -2.39 -4.58 -12.53
N GLU A 107 -2.34 -5.89 -12.73
CA GLU A 107 -3.22 -6.84 -12.04
C GLU A 107 -2.90 -6.95 -10.55
N SER A 108 -1.63 -6.85 -10.17
CA SER A 108 -1.25 -6.80 -8.75
C SER A 108 -1.89 -5.61 -8.05
N ILE A 109 -1.90 -4.43 -8.69
CA ILE A 109 -2.54 -3.22 -8.17
C ILE A 109 -4.06 -3.33 -8.19
N LEU A 110 -4.66 -3.83 -9.27
CA LEU A 110 -6.11 -3.94 -9.39
C LEU A 110 -6.72 -4.83 -8.31
N TYR A 111 -6.05 -5.96 -7.99
CA TYR A 111 -6.60 -7.01 -7.14
C TYR A 111 -6.00 -7.08 -5.74
N HIS A 112 -5.20 -6.09 -5.31
CA HIS A 112 -4.52 -6.14 -4.00
C HIS A 112 -5.45 -6.15 -2.78
N HIS A 113 -6.72 -5.84 -2.96
CA HIS A 113 -7.75 -5.94 -1.93
C HIS A 113 -8.65 -7.19 -2.06
N GLU A 114 -8.34 -8.09 -2.98
CA GLU A 114 -8.99 -9.39 -2.95
C GLU A 114 -8.55 -10.20 -1.73
N ASN A 115 -9.49 -10.86 -1.08
CA ASN A 115 -9.25 -11.76 0.02
C ASN A 115 -9.21 -13.20 -0.48
N PHE A 116 -8.33 -14.03 0.06
CA PHE A 116 -8.16 -15.41 -0.39
C PHE A 116 -9.44 -16.26 -0.26
N ASP A 117 -10.33 -15.90 0.69
CA ASP A 117 -11.64 -16.51 0.87
C ASP A 117 -12.73 -15.99 -0.09
N GLY A 118 -12.44 -15.01 -0.95
CA GLY A 118 -13.38 -14.41 -1.90
C GLY A 118 -14.23 -13.27 -1.35
N SER A 119 -14.01 -12.84 -0.11
CA SER A 119 -14.74 -11.72 0.51
C SER A 119 -14.20 -10.34 0.15
N GLY A 120 -13.15 -10.28 -0.69
CA GLY A 120 -12.46 -9.06 -1.09
C GLY A 120 -13.15 -8.28 -2.21
N TYR A 121 -12.43 -7.35 -2.82
CA TYR A 121 -12.87 -6.53 -3.95
C TYR A 121 -11.69 -6.26 -4.90
N PRO A 122 -11.91 -5.84 -6.16
CA PRO A 122 -13.17 -5.39 -6.77
C PRO A 122 -14.02 -6.51 -7.38
N SER A 123 -13.48 -7.71 -7.59
CA SER A 123 -14.12 -8.77 -8.39
C SER A 123 -14.58 -9.99 -7.57
N ASN A 124 -14.31 -10.01 -6.26
CA ASN A 124 -14.57 -11.13 -5.35
C ASN A 124 -13.90 -12.45 -5.82
N ARG A 125 -12.68 -12.33 -6.37
CA ARG A 125 -11.86 -13.49 -6.72
C ARG A 125 -11.44 -14.25 -5.46
N SER A 126 -11.25 -15.56 -5.59
CA SER A 126 -10.84 -16.39 -4.45
C SER A 126 -9.67 -17.30 -4.79
N GLY A 127 -8.92 -17.67 -3.78
CA GLY A 127 -7.85 -18.64 -3.90
C GLY A 127 -6.81 -18.26 -4.94
N LYS A 128 -6.52 -19.21 -5.85
CA LYS A 128 -5.51 -19.04 -6.90
C LYS A 128 -5.97 -18.22 -8.12
N ASP A 129 -7.25 -17.87 -8.19
CA ASP A 129 -7.77 -16.97 -9.22
C ASP A 129 -7.31 -15.52 -8.97
N ILE A 130 -6.84 -15.23 -7.74
CA ILE A 130 -6.18 -13.97 -7.42
C ILE A 130 -4.73 -14.04 -7.91
N PRO A 131 -4.24 -13.08 -8.73
CA PRO A 131 -2.85 -13.04 -9.16
C PRO A 131 -1.86 -13.12 -8.00
N MET A 132 -0.74 -13.81 -8.17
CA MET A 132 0.26 -13.99 -7.10
C MET A 132 0.73 -12.65 -6.53
N GLY A 133 0.98 -11.67 -7.39
CA GLY A 133 1.40 -10.33 -6.97
C GLY A 133 0.36 -9.65 -6.08
N ALA A 134 -0.92 -9.76 -6.40
CA ALA A 134 -2.00 -9.22 -5.57
C ALA A 134 -2.07 -9.90 -4.20
N ARG A 135 -1.90 -11.24 -4.14
CA ARG A 135 -1.84 -11.98 -2.86
C ARG A 135 -0.68 -11.53 -1.99
N ILE A 136 0.48 -11.24 -2.60
CA ILE A 136 1.66 -10.71 -1.89
C ILE A 136 1.38 -9.30 -1.39
N LEU A 137 0.88 -8.41 -2.25
CA LEU A 137 0.54 -7.04 -1.85
C LEU A 137 -0.48 -7.00 -0.72
N ARG A 138 -1.49 -7.88 -0.74
CA ARG A 138 -2.52 -7.96 0.31
C ARG A 138 -1.93 -8.17 1.70
N VAL A 139 -0.96 -9.07 1.84
CA VAL A 139 -0.27 -9.34 3.11
C VAL A 139 0.60 -8.15 3.52
N CYS A 140 1.37 -7.61 2.57
CA CYS A 140 2.32 -6.52 2.81
C CYS A 140 1.60 -5.21 3.19
N ASP A 141 0.50 -4.89 2.51
CA ASP A 141 -0.30 -3.70 2.77
C ASP A 141 -0.92 -3.74 4.16
N VAL A 142 -1.56 -4.84 4.55
CA VAL A 142 -2.15 -4.99 5.90
C VAL A 142 -1.09 -4.83 6.98
N TYR A 143 0.07 -5.46 6.81
CA TYR A 143 1.16 -5.30 7.77
C TYR A 143 1.64 -3.84 7.85
N ALA A 144 1.93 -3.21 6.72
CA ALA A 144 2.37 -1.82 6.67
C ALA A 144 1.32 -0.88 7.28
N ALA A 145 0.04 -1.09 6.97
CA ALA A 145 -1.05 -0.30 7.52
C ALA A 145 -1.13 -0.40 9.05
N LEU A 146 -0.83 -1.55 9.65
CA LEU A 146 -0.87 -1.76 11.10
C LEU A 146 0.42 -1.33 11.82
N SER A 147 1.58 -1.49 11.19
CA SER A 147 2.90 -1.25 11.78
C SER A 147 3.40 0.18 11.64
N MET A 148 2.66 1.08 10.97
CA MET A 148 3.00 2.49 10.80
C MET A 148 2.09 3.41 11.58
N ASP A 149 2.63 4.58 12.01
CA ASP A 149 1.82 5.65 12.58
C ASP A 149 0.81 6.17 11.55
N ARG A 150 -0.43 6.34 11.98
CA ARG A 150 -1.51 6.98 11.22
C ARG A 150 -1.98 8.22 11.99
N PRO A 151 -2.60 9.24 11.37
CA PRO A 151 -3.04 10.46 12.04
C PRO A 151 -3.92 10.20 13.29
N TYR A 152 -4.65 9.10 13.28
CA TYR A 152 -5.60 8.71 14.34
C TYR A 152 -5.15 7.51 15.18
N ARG A 153 -3.97 6.89 14.90
CA ARG A 153 -3.48 5.69 15.58
C ARG A 153 -1.96 5.56 15.51
N LYS A 154 -1.33 5.26 16.63
CA LYS A 154 0.08 4.88 16.70
C LYS A 154 0.33 3.52 16.04
N ALA A 155 1.56 3.31 15.55
CA ALA A 155 2.03 2.02 15.09
C ALA A 155 1.87 0.97 16.20
N LEU A 156 1.40 -0.23 15.81
CA LEU A 156 1.37 -1.37 16.71
C LEU A 156 2.73 -2.07 16.73
N GLU A 157 3.04 -2.73 17.83
CA GLU A 157 4.23 -3.57 17.91
C GLU A 157 4.08 -4.83 17.03
N ASN A 158 5.20 -5.35 16.52
CA ASN A 158 5.18 -6.46 15.56
C ASN A 158 4.37 -7.68 16.04
N ASP A 159 4.49 -8.05 17.31
CA ASP A 159 3.79 -9.21 17.85
C ASP A 159 2.26 -8.99 17.87
N GLU A 160 1.83 -7.76 18.13
CA GLU A 160 0.42 -7.39 18.08
C GLU A 160 -0.11 -7.40 16.65
N VAL A 161 0.66 -6.84 15.70
CA VAL A 161 0.32 -6.88 14.27
C VAL A 161 0.15 -8.32 13.80
N LEU A 162 1.11 -9.19 14.11
CA LEU A 162 1.06 -10.60 13.70
C LEU A 162 -0.16 -11.33 14.30
N ARG A 163 -0.52 -11.06 15.55
CA ARG A 163 -1.74 -11.64 16.16
C ARG A 163 -3.00 -11.21 15.40
N LEU A 164 -3.16 -9.91 15.13
CA LEU A 164 -4.31 -9.40 14.36
C LEU A 164 -4.38 -10.01 12.96
N MET A 165 -3.23 -10.17 12.30
CA MET A 165 -3.19 -10.81 10.98
C MET A 165 -3.52 -12.30 11.05
N ILE A 166 -3.16 -13.00 12.12
CA ILE A 166 -3.54 -14.43 12.33
C ILE A 166 -5.03 -14.56 12.55
N ASP A 167 -5.67 -13.65 13.28
CA ASP A 167 -7.12 -13.64 13.50
C ASP A 167 -7.89 -13.50 12.17
N GLU A 168 -7.28 -12.83 11.18
CA GLU A 168 -7.83 -12.64 9.83
C GLU A 168 -7.17 -13.55 8.77
N ILE A 169 -6.60 -14.68 9.17
CA ILE A 169 -5.77 -15.55 8.31
C ILE A 169 -6.48 -16.05 7.05
N LYS A 170 -7.82 -16.20 7.10
CA LYS A 170 -8.66 -16.59 5.95
C LYS A 170 -8.56 -15.63 4.75
N ASN A 171 -8.18 -14.36 5.01
CA ASN A 171 -8.02 -13.33 4.00
C ASN A 171 -6.73 -13.48 3.20
N PHE A 172 -5.77 -14.28 3.69
CA PHE A 172 -4.43 -14.40 3.13
C PHE A 172 -4.17 -15.77 2.51
N ASP A 173 -3.37 -15.78 1.44
CA ASP A 173 -2.75 -17.02 0.97
C ASP A 173 -1.74 -17.50 2.03
N MET A 174 -1.95 -18.71 2.55
CA MET A 174 -1.11 -19.27 3.61
C MET A 174 0.36 -19.39 3.19
N GLN A 175 0.64 -19.73 1.93
CA GLN A 175 2.01 -19.83 1.42
C GLN A 175 2.70 -18.45 1.46
N VAL A 176 1.99 -17.41 1.02
CA VAL A 176 2.47 -16.03 1.05
C VAL A 176 2.66 -15.56 2.50
N PHE A 177 1.67 -15.83 3.37
CA PHE A 177 1.74 -15.43 4.77
C PHE A 177 2.93 -16.06 5.51
N LEU A 178 3.21 -17.34 5.28
CA LEU A 178 4.38 -18.00 5.86
C LEU A 178 5.71 -17.45 5.33
N ALA A 179 5.78 -17.10 4.04
CA ALA A 179 6.96 -16.43 3.49
C ALA A 179 7.16 -15.03 4.11
N PHE A 180 6.08 -14.26 4.23
CA PHE A 180 6.07 -12.98 4.91
C PHE A 180 6.57 -13.09 6.37
N GLN A 181 6.07 -14.04 7.15
CA GLN A 181 6.55 -14.27 8.52
C GLN A 181 8.06 -14.54 8.56
N ARG A 182 8.58 -15.37 7.65
CA ARG A 182 10.03 -15.63 7.58
C ARG A 182 10.82 -14.35 7.28
N VAL A 183 10.32 -13.47 6.41
CA VAL A 183 10.96 -12.18 6.10
C VAL A 183 11.00 -11.29 7.34
N ILE A 184 9.89 -11.13 8.05
CA ILE A 184 9.82 -10.29 9.27
C ILE A 184 10.75 -10.84 10.38
N HIS A 185 10.79 -12.16 10.59
CA HIS A 185 11.64 -12.78 11.61
C HIS A 185 13.15 -12.74 11.28
N LYS A 186 13.53 -12.63 10.01
CA LYS A 186 14.94 -12.47 9.60
C LYS A 186 15.50 -11.07 9.91
N GLY A 187 14.71 -10.17 10.50
CA GLY A 187 15.15 -8.86 10.96
C GLY A 187 14.98 -7.75 9.93
N GLY A 188 14.12 -7.93 8.95
CA GLY A 188 13.65 -6.83 8.12
C GLY A 188 12.92 -5.79 8.97
N ASN A 189 13.58 -4.66 9.24
CA ASN A 189 13.01 -3.60 10.06
C ASN A 189 12.09 -2.73 9.19
N TYR A 190 10.93 -3.27 8.82
CA TYR A 190 9.91 -2.60 7.99
C TYR A 190 8.98 -1.70 8.81
N GLY A 191 8.94 -1.85 10.14
CA GLY A 191 8.26 -0.94 11.06
C GLY A 191 9.24 0.15 11.50
N ILE A 192 8.89 1.41 11.28
CA ILE A 192 9.70 2.54 11.71
C ILE A 192 9.78 2.54 13.23
N LYS A 193 10.83 1.95 13.80
CA LYS A 193 11.22 2.20 15.18
C LYS A 193 12.05 3.44 15.20
N LYS A 194 11.55 4.45 15.97
CA LYS A 194 12.25 5.57 16.60
C LYS A 194 13.42 6.18 15.83
N GLU A 195 13.33 7.47 15.61
CA GLU A 195 14.43 8.37 15.33
C GLU A 195 15.69 8.01 16.14
N THR A 196 16.53 7.14 15.58
CA THR A 196 17.91 7.00 16.00
C THR A 196 18.74 6.94 14.74
N SER A 197 19.32 8.11 14.43
CA SER A 197 20.39 8.37 13.47
C SER A 197 20.18 7.74 12.08
N TYR A 198 19.70 8.56 11.17
CA TYR A 198 19.99 8.38 9.74
C TYR A 198 21.50 8.33 9.55
N ARG A 199 22.11 7.16 9.59
CA ARG A 199 23.33 6.94 8.83
C ARG A 199 22.90 6.89 7.37
N ASN A 200 23.36 7.88 6.62
CA ASN A 200 23.31 7.97 5.17
C ASN A 200 23.93 6.71 4.55
N GLU A 201 23.20 5.63 4.44
CA GLU A 201 23.41 4.67 3.37
C GLU A 201 22.37 5.00 2.31
N ALA A 202 22.76 5.92 1.43
CA ALA A 202 22.06 6.14 0.20
C ALA A 202 21.99 4.80 -0.54
N VAL A 203 20.81 4.18 -0.55
CA VAL A 203 20.53 3.10 -1.49
C VAL A 203 20.68 3.72 -2.86
N SER A 204 21.76 3.36 -3.55
CA SER A 204 22.06 3.84 -4.88
C SER A 204 21.00 3.30 -5.85
N TYR A 205 20.01 4.12 -6.16
CA TYR A 205 19.02 3.86 -7.23
C TYR A 205 19.64 4.00 -8.64
N THR A 206 20.83 3.47 -8.86
CA THR A 206 21.56 3.63 -10.11
C THR A 206 21.05 2.76 -11.27
N HIS A 207 19.95 2.02 -11.14
CA HIS A 207 19.46 1.13 -12.20
C HIS A 207 17.99 1.29 -12.59
N LEU A 208 17.33 2.38 -12.25
CA LEU A 208 16.06 2.74 -12.88
C LEU A 208 16.33 3.55 -14.15
N THR A 209 16.86 2.88 -15.19
CA THR A 209 16.77 3.42 -16.55
C THR A 209 15.35 3.17 -17.03
N LEU A 210 14.57 4.23 -17.14
CA LEU A 210 13.34 4.24 -17.91
C LEU A 210 13.66 3.77 -19.35
N PRO A 211 12.86 2.90 -19.95
CA PRO A 211 13.05 2.56 -21.34
C PRO A 211 12.85 3.82 -22.19
N THR A 212 13.91 4.33 -22.75
CA THR A 212 13.84 5.27 -23.86
C THR A 212 13.28 4.54 -25.06
N ARG A 213 12.32 5.14 -25.72
CA ARG A 213 11.56 4.72 -26.91
C ARG A 213 12.30 3.80 -27.87
#